data_ebfd7225e80c5d8c77732a169bedde42
#
_entry.id   ebfd7225e80c5d8c77732a169bedde42
#
_cell.length_a   1.000
_cell.length_b   1.000
_cell.length_c   1.000
_cell.angle_alpha   90.00
_cell.angle_beta   90.00
_cell.angle_gamma   90.00
#
_symmetry.space_group_name_H-M   'P 1'
#
loop_
_entity.id
_entity.type
_entity.pdbx_description
1 polymer ?
#
loop_
_entity_poly.entity_id
_entity_poly.type
_entity_poly.pdbx_seq_one_letter_code
_entity_poly.pdbx_strand_id
1 'polypeptide(L)'
;MLHISSMPSDYGVGVFDENVIHFIDKIADMGFTYWQVLPFNPIDRANSPYCSPSAFAGNYIFINPKGLYDMGLICEEDYKSNIYDGTPYTADYEFAGKKRLELLKKAFLNINDELARQIKEFEISNSWLTDYSVFMAVKEEENMKPWWEWSDEHAHYFECIKDIYSYEKSAAFWKFVQFVFYKQWNEIKAYANKKGVAVIGDMPIYVAMDSVDVWSNLPMFLIDEKTLKVEKVAGVPPDYFSKDGQLWGNPIYDWNAMEKDDFSWWISRIGHSLKLYDTVRIDHFRAFASYWAVPAESKTAKVGEWLDGPKMKLFNKVFEAYPNAPIIAEDLGVFGDDVVKLLEDTGFPGMKVVQFGFDPNSDSSHIPHNSVQNSINYVGTHDNNTILGWLWEASDEERKFALEYCGFTGDNWGEGGYYSPSCRKIIETVWKSSSNVAIIALQDMCGFGSDARMNIPGVPEKNWRFRTTKETIDNIDSSYFKHINSLFRRMYPAFDDKKN
;
A
#
# COMPACT_ATOMS: atom_id res chain seq x y z
N MET A 1 1.52 -2.23 -11.81
CA MET A 1 1.21 -1.53 -10.54
C MET A 1 0.53 -0.20 -10.85
N LEU A 2 -0.61 0.07 -10.23
CA LEU A 2 -1.33 1.35 -10.28
C LEU A 2 -2.28 1.41 -9.08
N HIS A 3 -2.12 2.43 -8.22
CA HIS A 3 -2.99 2.60 -7.05
C HIS A 3 -4.33 3.25 -7.42
N ILE A 4 -5.37 3.03 -6.61
CA ILE A 4 -6.71 3.60 -6.86
C ILE A 4 -6.66 5.13 -6.94
N SER A 5 -5.91 5.81 -6.05
CA SER A 5 -5.81 7.29 -6.10
C SER A 5 -5.34 7.82 -7.44
N SER A 6 -4.58 7.03 -8.19
CA SER A 6 -4.01 7.39 -9.49
C SER A 6 -4.92 7.07 -10.69
N MET A 7 -6.04 6.38 -10.47
CA MET A 7 -7.00 6.06 -11.53
C MET A 7 -7.67 7.32 -12.09
N PRO A 8 -8.10 7.28 -13.36
CA PRO A 8 -8.98 8.32 -13.91
C PRO A 8 -10.26 8.42 -13.10
N SER A 9 -10.74 9.63 -12.87
CA SER A 9 -12.00 9.88 -12.17
C SER A 9 -12.35 11.37 -12.26
N ASP A 10 -13.63 11.67 -12.19
CA ASP A 10 -14.15 13.05 -12.15
C ASP A 10 -14.19 13.62 -10.72
N TYR A 11 -13.60 12.95 -9.72
CA TYR A 11 -13.82 13.29 -8.30
C TYR A 11 -12.55 13.74 -7.54
N GLY A 12 -11.57 14.30 -8.25
CA GLY A 12 -10.32 14.82 -7.67
C GLY A 12 -9.30 13.74 -7.30
N VAL A 13 -9.73 12.51 -7.08
CA VAL A 13 -8.93 11.32 -6.80
C VAL A 13 -9.60 10.10 -7.43
N GLY A 14 -8.86 9.08 -7.80
CA GLY A 14 -9.44 7.84 -8.30
C GLY A 14 -10.39 7.19 -7.28
N VAL A 15 -11.48 6.60 -7.75
CA VAL A 15 -12.51 5.94 -6.94
C VAL A 15 -12.87 4.57 -7.54
N PHE A 16 -13.67 3.77 -6.83
CA PHE A 16 -14.14 2.45 -7.29
C PHE A 16 -15.25 2.58 -8.33
N ASP A 17 -14.88 3.04 -9.55
CA ASP A 17 -15.83 3.29 -10.64
C ASP A 17 -15.54 2.47 -11.91
N GLU A 18 -16.24 2.79 -12.99
CA GLU A 18 -16.07 2.15 -14.29
C GLU A 18 -14.67 2.32 -14.91
N ASN A 19 -13.90 3.33 -14.49
CA ASN A 19 -12.52 3.49 -14.98
C ASN A 19 -11.60 2.42 -14.42
N VAL A 20 -11.85 1.96 -13.19
CA VAL A 20 -11.13 0.81 -12.61
C VAL A 20 -11.50 -0.47 -13.38
N ILE A 21 -12.76 -0.67 -13.71
CA ILE A 21 -13.21 -1.80 -14.53
C ILE A 21 -12.54 -1.77 -15.91
N HIS A 22 -12.51 -0.60 -16.55
CA HIS A 22 -11.83 -0.40 -17.83
C HIS A 22 -10.33 -0.72 -17.77
N PHE A 23 -9.65 -0.28 -16.71
CA PHE A 23 -8.24 -0.63 -16.48
C PHE A 23 -8.03 -2.13 -16.31
N ILE A 24 -8.88 -2.81 -15.52
CA ILE A 24 -8.82 -4.27 -15.36
C ILE A 24 -8.98 -4.99 -16.69
N ASP A 25 -9.95 -4.60 -17.51
CA ASP A 25 -10.15 -5.16 -18.85
C ASP A 25 -8.90 -4.95 -19.72
N LYS A 26 -8.33 -3.75 -19.69
CA LYS A 26 -7.13 -3.41 -20.47
C LYS A 26 -5.92 -4.27 -20.09
N ILE A 27 -5.63 -4.44 -18.78
CA ILE A 27 -4.49 -5.27 -18.36
C ILE A 27 -4.74 -6.76 -18.60
N ALA A 28 -5.97 -7.25 -18.42
CA ALA A 28 -6.33 -8.62 -18.75
C ALA A 28 -6.15 -8.93 -20.23
N ASP A 29 -6.58 -8.04 -21.13
CA ASP A 29 -6.39 -8.18 -22.58
C ASP A 29 -4.90 -8.20 -23.00
N MET A 30 -4.04 -7.51 -22.26
CA MET A 30 -2.59 -7.55 -22.43
C MET A 30 -1.96 -8.83 -21.86
N GLY A 31 -2.72 -9.67 -21.15
CA GLY A 31 -2.25 -10.92 -20.55
C GLY A 31 -1.54 -10.74 -19.22
N PHE A 32 -1.74 -9.63 -18.50
CA PHE A 32 -1.32 -9.50 -17.12
C PHE A 32 -2.21 -10.31 -16.20
N THR A 33 -1.61 -10.97 -15.22
CA THR A 33 -2.30 -11.83 -14.25
C THR A 33 -2.34 -11.24 -12.84
N TYR A 34 -1.64 -10.12 -12.63
CA TYR A 34 -1.60 -9.40 -11.37
C TYR A 34 -1.82 -7.91 -11.55
N TRP A 35 -2.55 -7.33 -10.59
CA TRP A 35 -2.66 -5.90 -10.38
C TRP A 35 -2.18 -5.56 -8.97
N GLN A 36 -1.05 -4.87 -8.85
CA GLN A 36 -0.55 -4.41 -7.56
C GLN A 36 -1.06 -3.02 -7.24
N VAL A 37 -1.55 -2.86 -6.00
CA VAL A 37 -2.00 -1.60 -5.39
C VAL A 37 -1.17 -1.27 -4.16
N LEU A 38 -1.22 -0.02 -3.71
CA LEU A 38 -0.64 0.45 -2.45
C LEU A 38 -1.68 0.26 -1.32
N PRO A 39 -1.33 0.51 -0.04
CA PRO A 39 -2.26 0.35 1.08
C PRO A 39 -3.55 1.15 0.87
N PHE A 40 -4.69 0.54 1.18
CA PHE A 40 -6.01 1.16 1.04
C PHE A 40 -6.46 1.91 2.30
N ASN A 41 -5.61 1.99 3.28
CA ASN A 41 -5.93 2.61 4.55
C ASN A 41 -6.15 4.13 4.40
N PRO A 42 -6.88 4.78 5.33
CA PRO A 42 -6.95 6.23 5.40
C PRO A 42 -5.56 6.85 5.46
N ILE A 43 -5.41 7.99 4.81
CA ILE A 43 -4.11 8.68 4.70
C ILE A 43 -3.89 9.68 5.83
N ASP A 44 -2.64 10.04 6.08
CA ASP A 44 -2.23 11.12 6.97
C ASP A 44 -2.29 12.51 6.30
N ARG A 45 -1.79 13.52 7.00
CA ARG A 45 -1.71 14.90 6.48
C ARG A 45 -0.72 15.06 5.32
N ALA A 46 0.23 14.15 5.17
CA ALA A 46 1.18 14.12 4.05
C ALA A 46 0.63 13.32 2.86
N ASN A 47 -0.61 12.81 2.95
CA ASN A 47 -1.29 11.95 1.98
C ASN A 47 -0.64 10.58 1.81
N SER A 48 0.20 10.16 2.78
CA SER A 48 0.84 8.85 2.73
C SER A 48 -0.13 7.73 3.10
N PRO A 49 -0.27 6.68 2.29
CA PRO A 49 -1.06 5.51 2.65
C PRO A 49 -0.34 4.60 3.66
N TYR A 50 0.95 4.86 3.94
CA TYR A 50 1.76 4.08 4.89
C TYR A 50 1.68 4.60 6.32
N CYS A 51 1.09 5.78 6.55
CA CYS A 51 0.89 6.37 7.86
C CYS A 51 -0.61 6.58 8.09
N SER A 52 -1.29 5.56 8.59
CA SER A 52 -2.75 5.51 8.67
C SER A 52 -3.26 5.51 10.10
N PRO A 53 -4.42 6.16 10.37
CA PRO A 53 -5.11 6.05 11.65
C PRO A 53 -5.71 4.65 11.91
N SER A 54 -5.61 3.71 10.98
CA SER A 54 -6.03 2.32 11.17
C SER A 54 -5.32 1.38 10.21
N ALA A 55 -4.86 0.22 10.72
CA ALA A 55 -4.31 -0.87 9.92
C ALA A 55 -5.40 -1.69 9.18
N PHE A 56 -6.67 -1.51 9.52
CA PHE A 56 -7.80 -2.30 9.02
C PHE A 56 -8.76 -1.49 8.16
N ALA A 57 -9.02 -0.23 8.52
CA ALA A 57 -10.02 0.58 7.84
C ALA A 57 -9.62 0.93 6.41
N GLY A 58 -10.62 0.96 5.52
CA GLY A 58 -10.47 1.45 4.16
C GLY A 58 -10.64 2.97 4.06
N ASN A 59 -9.95 3.59 3.11
CA ASN A 59 -9.99 5.03 2.88
C ASN A 59 -11.29 5.43 2.18
N TYR A 60 -12.13 6.15 2.87
CA TYR A 60 -13.44 6.59 2.39
C TYR A 60 -13.38 7.47 1.13
N ILE A 61 -12.22 8.09 0.82
CA ILE A 61 -12.08 8.91 -0.39
C ILE A 61 -12.21 8.08 -1.67
N PHE A 62 -11.95 6.77 -1.64
CA PHE A 62 -12.08 5.86 -2.78
C PHE A 62 -13.51 5.40 -3.03
N ILE A 63 -14.45 5.70 -2.13
CA ILE A 63 -15.87 5.41 -2.34
C ILE A 63 -16.38 6.20 -3.55
N ASN A 64 -16.99 5.50 -4.50
CA ASN A 64 -17.59 6.09 -5.69
C ASN A 64 -18.87 6.87 -5.34
N PRO A 65 -18.96 8.21 -5.59
CA PRO A 65 -20.16 9.00 -5.36
C PRO A 65 -21.37 8.49 -6.15
N LYS A 66 -21.16 8.11 -7.40
CA LYS A 66 -22.24 7.56 -8.23
C LYS A 66 -22.76 6.25 -7.65
N GLY A 67 -21.92 5.43 -7.05
CA GLY A 67 -22.32 4.20 -6.36
C GLY A 67 -23.30 4.45 -5.21
N LEU A 68 -23.18 5.57 -4.49
CA LEU A 68 -24.15 5.96 -3.45
C LEU A 68 -25.52 6.37 -4.05
N TYR A 69 -25.50 7.02 -5.22
CA TYR A 69 -26.71 7.31 -5.97
C TYR A 69 -27.39 6.03 -6.48
N ASP A 70 -26.61 5.10 -7.04
CA ASP A 70 -27.13 3.81 -7.52
C ASP A 70 -27.71 2.94 -6.38
N MET A 71 -27.22 3.14 -5.13
CA MET A 71 -27.82 2.56 -3.92
C MET A 71 -29.09 3.29 -3.44
N GLY A 72 -29.50 4.39 -4.06
CA GLY A 72 -30.66 5.19 -3.67
C GLY A 72 -30.47 6.03 -2.39
N LEU A 73 -29.21 6.27 -1.97
CA LEU A 73 -28.88 6.97 -0.73
C LEU A 73 -28.74 8.49 -0.88
N ILE A 74 -28.60 8.97 -2.13
CA ILE A 74 -28.44 10.39 -2.48
C ILE A 74 -29.14 10.68 -3.80
N CYS A 75 -29.39 11.95 -4.12
CA CYS A 75 -29.93 12.34 -5.42
C CYS A 75 -28.81 12.60 -6.46
N GLU A 76 -29.21 12.83 -7.70
CA GLU A 76 -28.28 13.07 -8.80
C GLU A 76 -27.45 14.34 -8.62
N GLU A 77 -28.06 15.43 -8.13
CA GLU A 77 -27.40 16.68 -7.84
C GLU A 77 -26.29 16.51 -6.78
N ASP A 78 -26.50 15.63 -5.81
CA ASP A 78 -25.55 15.40 -4.72
C ASP A 78 -24.24 14.82 -5.25
N TYR A 79 -24.28 13.75 -6.07
CA TYR A 79 -23.02 13.19 -6.60
C TYR A 79 -22.39 14.10 -7.66
N LYS A 80 -23.19 14.80 -8.48
CA LYS A 80 -22.68 15.79 -9.43
C LYS A 80 -21.96 16.94 -8.75
N SER A 81 -22.37 17.34 -7.54
CA SER A 81 -21.69 18.36 -6.75
C SER A 81 -20.31 17.95 -6.26
N ASN A 82 -19.95 16.66 -6.37
CA ASN A 82 -18.63 16.11 -6.06
C ASN A 82 -17.67 16.11 -7.27
N ILE A 83 -18.14 16.55 -8.46
CA ILE A 83 -17.28 16.64 -9.65
C ILE A 83 -16.21 17.71 -9.41
N TYR A 84 -14.97 17.33 -9.70
CA TYR A 84 -13.78 18.16 -9.59
C TYR A 84 -13.49 18.81 -10.94
N ASP A 85 -13.29 20.12 -10.94
CA ASP A 85 -13.01 20.93 -12.12
C ASP A 85 -11.51 21.27 -12.32
N GLY A 86 -10.64 20.71 -11.48
CA GLY A 86 -9.21 20.90 -11.56
C GLY A 86 -8.50 19.96 -12.53
N THR A 87 -7.19 19.86 -12.40
CA THR A 87 -6.36 19.03 -13.29
C THR A 87 -6.60 17.54 -13.10
N PRO A 88 -6.73 16.74 -14.18
CA PRO A 88 -6.88 15.29 -14.07
C PRO A 88 -5.58 14.56 -13.75
N TYR A 89 -4.43 15.24 -13.77
CA TYR A 89 -3.10 14.62 -13.62
C TYR A 89 -2.55 14.61 -12.20
N THR A 90 -3.24 15.29 -11.27
CA THR A 90 -2.79 15.41 -9.88
C THR A 90 -3.95 15.17 -8.93
N ALA A 91 -3.76 14.30 -7.95
CA ALA A 91 -4.74 14.03 -6.91
C ALA A 91 -4.92 15.25 -6.00
N ASP A 92 -6.17 15.62 -5.75
CA ASP A 92 -6.57 16.63 -4.77
C ASP A 92 -7.29 15.93 -3.60
N TYR A 93 -6.49 15.52 -2.63
CA TYR A 93 -6.97 14.81 -1.45
C TYR A 93 -7.82 15.68 -0.53
N GLU A 94 -7.55 16.98 -0.48
CA GLU A 94 -8.33 17.92 0.35
C GLU A 94 -9.73 18.07 -0.20
N PHE A 95 -9.85 18.36 -1.49
CA PHE A 95 -11.16 18.41 -2.17
C PHE A 95 -11.90 17.09 -2.02
N ALA A 96 -11.26 15.98 -2.39
CA ALA A 96 -11.88 14.66 -2.37
C ALA A 96 -12.33 14.27 -0.96
N GLY A 97 -11.49 14.48 0.05
CA GLY A 97 -11.80 14.15 1.44
C GLY A 97 -13.00 14.93 1.98
N LYS A 98 -12.99 16.25 1.79
CA LYS A 98 -14.09 17.12 2.24
C LYS A 98 -15.41 16.77 1.56
N LYS A 99 -15.40 16.69 0.24
CA LYS A 99 -16.61 16.42 -0.55
C LYS A 99 -17.16 15.03 -0.30
N ARG A 100 -16.29 14.04 -0.16
CA ARG A 100 -16.71 12.67 0.12
C ARG A 100 -17.37 12.54 1.49
N LEU A 101 -16.77 13.16 2.52
CA LEU A 101 -17.32 13.13 3.87
C LEU A 101 -18.69 13.80 3.95
N GLU A 102 -18.87 14.98 3.31
CA GLU A 102 -20.14 15.67 3.21
C GLU A 102 -21.20 14.78 2.55
N LEU A 103 -20.84 14.10 1.45
CA LEU A 103 -21.73 13.21 0.72
C LEU A 103 -22.14 11.97 1.53
N LEU A 104 -21.17 11.35 2.20
CA LEU A 104 -21.40 10.18 3.05
C LEU A 104 -22.30 10.51 4.25
N LYS A 105 -22.16 11.71 4.85
CA LYS A 105 -23.08 12.18 5.90
C LYS A 105 -24.52 12.33 5.39
N LYS A 106 -24.71 12.79 4.16
CA LYS A 106 -26.05 12.81 3.54
C LYS A 106 -26.59 11.40 3.29
N ALA A 107 -25.76 10.54 2.71
CA ALA A 107 -26.14 9.16 2.40
C ALA A 107 -26.56 8.38 3.66
N PHE A 108 -25.83 8.59 4.77
CA PHE A 108 -26.13 7.95 6.05
C PHE A 108 -27.54 8.26 6.58
N LEU A 109 -28.09 9.43 6.31
CA LEU A 109 -29.45 9.81 6.75
C LEU A 109 -30.56 9.06 6.00
N ASN A 110 -30.23 8.41 4.87
CA ASN A 110 -31.18 7.72 4.00
C ASN A 110 -31.03 6.18 4.05
N ILE A 111 -30.37 5.65 5.10
CA ILE A 111 -30.25 4.21 5.31
C ILE A 111 -31.63 3.61 5.58
N ASN A 112 -31.99 2.57 4.82
CA ASN A 112 -33.18 1.77 5.08
C ASN A 112 -32.90 0.56 5.98
N ASP A 113 -33.94 -0.13 6.44
CA ASP A 113 -33.83 -1.28 7.35
C ASP A 113 -32.98 -2.42 6.78
N GLU A 114 -33.08 -2.67 5.49
CA GLU A 114 -32.29 -3.72 4.81
C GLU A 114 -30.81 -3.38 4.85
N LEU A 115 -30.42 -2.14 4.53
CA LEU A 115 -29.05 -1.70 4.59
C LEU A 115 -28.50 -1.68 6.03
N ALA A 116 -29.32 -1.26 6.99
CA ALA A 116 -28.97 -1.32 8.42
C ALA A 116 -28.66 -2.76 8.88
N ARG A 117 -29.45 -3.74 8.41
CA ARG A 117 -29.19 -5.16 8.66
C ARG A 117 -27.86 -5.62 8.07
N GLN A 118 -27.56 -5.26 6.81
CA GLN A 118 -26.30 -5.61 6.15
C GLN A 118 -25.09 -4.98 6.88
N ILE A 119 -25.21 -3.73 7.33
CA ILE A 119 -24.15 -3.08 8.13
C ILE A 119 -23.90 -3.85 9.42
N LYS A 120 -24.97 -4.31 10.08
CA LYS A 120 -24.84 -5.09 11.31
C LYS A 120 -24.19 -6.45 11.10
N GLU A 121 -24.50 -7.13 10.00
CA GLU A 121 -23.84 -8.38 9.61
C GLU A 121 -22.35 -8.17 9.29
N PHE A 122 -22.02 -7.05 8.64
CA PHE A 122 -20.65 -6.64 8.38
C PHE A 122 -19.88 -6.37 9.68
N GLU A 123 -20.48 -5.67 10.64
CA GLU A 123 -19.91 -5.42 11.97
C GLU A 123 -19.59 -6.74 12.70
N ILE A 124 -20.53 -7.68 12.74
CA ILE A 124 -20.35 -9.01 13.38
C ILE A 124 -19.16 -9.76 12.75
N SER A 125 -18.97 -9.61 11.45
CA SER A 125 -17.90 -10.29 10.71
C SER A 125 -16.52 -9.59 10.78
N ASN A 126 -16.47 -8.39 11.37
CA ASN A 126 -15.29 -7.52 11.40
C ASN A 126 -15.12 -6.88 12.79
N SER A 127 -14.52 -7.60 13.72
CA SER A 127 -14.38 -7.18 15.14
C SER A 127 -13.64 -5.84 15.30
N TRP A 128 -12.66 -5.54 14.44
CA TRP A 128 -11.93 -4.27 14.43
C TRP A 128 -12.81 -3.03 14.21
N LEU A 129 -13.99 -3.21 13.62
CA LEU A 129 -14.85 -2.11 13.19
C LEU A 129 -15.43 -1.33 14.37
N THR A 130 -15.68 -2.00 15.49
CA THR A 130 -16.19 -1.36 16.71
C THR A 130 -15.16 -0.37 17.24
N ASP A 131 -13.93 -0.80 17.46
CA ASP A 131 -12.85 0.05 17.97
C ASP A 131 -12.57 1.23 17.04
N TYR A 132 -12.45 0.96 15.72
CA TYR A 132 -12.25 2.01 14.73
C TYR A 132 -13.39 3.05 14.72
N SER A 133 -14.63 2.59 14.76
CA SER A 133 -15.78 3.50 14.70
C SER A 133 -15.92 4.38 15.97
N VAL A 134 -15.59 3.84 17.13
CA VAL A 134 -15.52 4.60 18.40
C VAL A 134 -14.35 5.57 18.37
N PHE A 135 -13.14 5.12 17.97
CA PHE A 135 -11.98 5.98 17.83
C PHE A 135 -12.26 7.21 16.94
N MET A 136 -12.90 6.99 15.79
CA MET A 136 -13.25 8.08 14.89
C MET A 136 -14.31 9.01 15.45
N ALA A 137 -15.28 8.48 16.20
CA ALA A 137 -16.30 9.29 16.86
C ALA A 137 -15.71 10.19 17.96
N VAL A 138 -14.82 9.64 18.78
CA VAL A 138 -14.08 10.40 19.80
C VAL A 138 -13.15 11.43 19.14
N LYS A 139 -12.45 11.04 18.09
CA LYS A 139 -11.55 11.92 17.35
C LYS A 139 -12.26 13.13 16.75
N GLU A 140 -13.49 12.95 16.23
CA GLU A 140 -14.33 14.08 15.78
C GLU A 140 -14.70 15.01 16.95
N GLU A 141 -15.07 14.49 18.11
CA GLU A 141 -15.38 15.27 19.32
C GLU A 141 -14.16 16.05 19.84
N GLU A 142 -13.00 15.41 19.83
CA GLU A 142 -11.70 16.01 20.22
C GLU A 142 -11.08 16.86 19.09
N ASN A 143 -11.87 17.29 18.12
CA ASN A 143 -11.45 18.17 17.02
C ASN A 143 -10.29 17.64 16.19
N MET A 144 -10.27 16.34 15.91
CA MET A 144 -9.26 15.65 15.11
C MET A 144 -7.83 15.75 15.67
N LYS A 145 -7.66 16.02 16.96
CA LYS A 145 -6.37 15.99 17.64
C LYS A 145 -5.79 14.56 17.68
N PRO A 146 -4.48 14.41 17.85
CA PRO A 146 -3.88 13.12 18.19
C PRO A 146 -4.45 12.59 19.51
N TRP A 147 -4.63 11.25 19.62
CA TRP A 147 -5.30 10.65 20.76
C TRP A 147 -4.59 10.90 22.12
N TRP A 148 -3.29 11.08 22.15
CA TRP A 148 -2.53 11.41 23.37
C TRP A 148 -2.69 12.88 23.82
N GLU A 149 -3.38 13.70 23.05
CA GLU A 149 -3.76 15.09 23.40
C GLU A 149 -5.25 15.20 23.75
N TRP A 150 -5.97 14.08 23.80
CA TRP A 150 -7.37 14.04 24.20
C TRP A 150 -7.52 14.25 25.70
N SER A 151 -8.74 14.43 26.20
CA SER A 151 -9.02 14.40 27.63
C SER A 151 -8.55 13.09 28.25
N ASP A 152 -8.17 13.10 29.53
CA ASP A 152 -7.74 11.89 30.25
C ASP A 152 -8.74 10.74 30.12
N GLU A 153 -10.03 11.06 30.08
CA GLU A 153 -11.10 10.10 29.90
C GLU A 153 -11.02 9.39 28.55
N HIS A 154 -10.68 10.11 27.46
CA HIS A 154 -10.64 9.58 26.11
C HIS A 154 -9.28 9.00 25.72
N ALA A 155 -8.20 9.54 26.28
CA ALA A 155 -6.85 9.10 25.96
C ALA A 155 -6.52 7.69 26.48
N HIS A 156 -7.18 7.23 27.55
CA HIS A 156 -6.95 5.93 28.19
C HIS A 156 -8.10 4.96 27.89
N TYR A 157 -8.06 4.37 26.71
CA TYR A 157 -9.09 3.47 26.19
C TYR A 157 -9.53 2.35 27.13
N PHE A 158 -8.61 1.71 27.83
CA PHE A 158 -8.95 0.56 28.72
C PHE A 158 -9.86 0.93 29.88
N GLU A 159 -9.81 2.18 30.32
CA GLU A 159 -10.56 2.65 31.48
C GLU A 159 -11.91 3.26 31.09
N CYS A 160 -12.04 3.74 29.87
CA CYS A 160 -13.09 4.70 29.46
C CYS A 160 -14.23 4.12 28.64
N ILE A 161 -14.03 3.03 27.89
CA ILE A 161 -15.13 2.45 27.09
C ILE A 161 -16.22 1.77 27.95
N LYS A 162 -16.34 2.14 29.19
CA LYS A 162 -17.50 1.76 29.99
C LYS A 162 -18.82 2.34 29.46
N ASP A 163 -18.74 3.35 28.58
CA ASP A 163 -19.93 3.99 27.98
C ASP A 163 -19.81 4.18 26.45
N ILE A 164 -19.57 3.08 25.71
CA ILE A 164 -19.69 3.04 24.24
C ILE A 164 -21.02 3.61 23.74
N TYR A 165 -22.06 3.54 24.55
CA TYR A 165 -23.43 4.00 24.20
C TYR A 165 -23.48 5.50 23.91
N SER A 166 -22.61 6.32 24.51
CA SER A 166 -22.57 7.77 24.25
C SER A 166 -22.12 8.07 22.79
N TYR A 167 -21.35 7.18 22.18
CA TYR A 167 -20.84 7.31 20.80
C TYR A 167 -21.64 6.54 19.75
N GLU A 168 -22.70 5.84 20.12
CA GLU A 168 -23.43 4.90 19.26
C GLU A 168 -23.83 5.53 17.91
N LYS A 169 -24.33 6.76 17.91
CA LYS A 169 -24.78 7.45 16.70
C LYS A 169 -23.61 7.84 15.78
N SER A 170 -22.53 8.38 16.33
CA SER A 170 -21.35 8.79 15.55
C SER A 170 -20.58 7.57 15.07
N ALA A 171 -20.45 6.53 15.90
CA ALA A 171 -19.86 5.26 15.52
C ALA A 171 -20.67 4.54 14.42
N ALA A 172 -22.01 4.61 14.45
CA ALA A 172 -22.85 4.04 13.39
C ALA A 172 -22.56 4.65 12.02
N PHE A 173 -22.25 5.95 11.95
CA PHE A 173 -21.84 6.61 10.72
C PHE A 173 -20.53 5.99 10.17
N TRP A 174 -19.51 5.82 11.01
CA TRP A 174 -18.24 5.25 10.59
C TRP A 174 -18.34 3.76 10.23
N LYS A 175 -19.21 3.00 10.87
CA LYS A 175 -19.55 1.62 10.46
C LYS A 175 -20.17 1.58 9.07
N PHE A 176 -21.10 2.49 8.77
CA PHE A 176 -21.68 2.65 7.43
C PHE A 176 -20.61 2.99 6.39
N VAL A 177 -19.73 3.95 6.68
CA VAL A 177 -18.65 4.35 5.76
C VAL A 177 -17.79 3.15 5.39
N GLN A 178 -17.37 2.36 6.38
CA GLN A 178 -16.54 1.18 6.13
C GLN A 178 -17.32 0.08 5.38
N PHE A 179 -18.58 -0.14 5.72
CA PHE A 179 -19.43 -1.07 4.96
C PHE A 179 -19.49 -0.70 3.48
N VAL A 180 -19.71 0.55 3.13
CA VAL A 180 -19.78 1.01 1.72
C VAL A 180 -18.43 0.83 1.03
N PHE A 181 -17.34 1.18 1.69
CA PHE A 181 -15.99 0.96 1.15
C PHE A 181 -15.76 -0.51 0.77
N TYR A 182 -15.99 -1.42 1.73
CA TYR A 182 -15.75 -2.86 1.52
C TYR A 182 -16.72 -3.45 0.50
N LYS A 183 -17.97 -2.99 0.46
CA LYS A 183 -18.93 -3.41 -0.56
C LYS A 183 -18.42 -3.09 -1.97
N GLN A 184 -18.07 -1.83 -2.22
CA GLN A 184 -17.59 -1.41 -3.55
C GLN A 184 -16.26 -2.06 -3.92
N TRP A 185 -15.31 -2.15 -2.99
CA TRP A 185 -14.05 -2.83 -3.24
C TRP A 185 -14.22 -4.32 -3.58
N ASN A 186 -15.04 -5.03 -2.83
CA ASN A 186 -15.29 -6.45 -3.08
C ASN A 186 -15.89 -6.70 -4.47
N GLU A 187 -16.72 -5.81 -4.97
CA GLU A 187 -17.27 -5.87 -6.34
C GLU A 187 -16.14 -5.71 -7.38
N ILE A 188 -15.23 -4.75 -7.19
CA ILE A 188 -14.06 -4.52 -8.05
C ILE A 188 -13.11 -5.73 -8.01
N LYS A 189 -12.76 -6.23 -6.82
CA LYS A 189 -11.88 -7.40 -6.66
C LYS A 189 -12.47 -8.64 -7.33
N ALA A 190 -13.75 -8.92 -7.09
CA ALA A 190 -14.44 -10.04 -7.71
C ALA A 190 -14.44 -9.94 -9.25
N TYR A 191 -14.59 -8.72 -9.79
CA TYR A 191 -14.50 -8.50 -11.24
C TYR A 191 -13.08 -8.78 -11.75
N ALA A 192 -12.03 -8.28 -11.09
CA ALA A 192 -10.64 -8.55 -11.46
C ALA A 192 -10.35 -10.05 -11.47
N ASN A 193 -10.74 -10.76 -10.40
CA ASN A 193 -10.56 -12.21 -10.30
C ASN A 193 -11.31 -12.96 -11.42
N LYS A 194 -12.53 -12.54 -11.75
CA LYS A 194 -13.31 -13.11 -12.89
C LYS A 194 -12.58 -12.93 -14.23
N LYS A 195 -11.80 -11.85 -14.39
CA LYS A 195 -10.97 -11.60 -15.58
C LYS A 195 -9.62 -12.32 -15.55
N GLY A 196 -9.33 -13.09 -14.49
CA GLY A 196 -8.05 -13.79 -14.30
C GLY A 196 -6.93 -12.88 -13.78
N VAL A 197 -7.27 -11.73 -13.19
CA VAL A 197 -6.34 -10.79 -12.59
C VAL A 197 -6.45 -10.87 -11.07
N ALA A 198 -5.40 -11.33 -10.41
CA ALA A 198 -5.28 -11.33 -8.96
C ALA A 198 -4.76 -9.98 -8.46
N VAL A 199 -5.19 -9.57 -7.26
CA VAL A 199 -4.76 -8.30 -6.66
C VAL A 199 -3.64 -8.54 -5.66
N ILE A 200 -2.51 -7.86 -5.86
CA ILE A 200 -1.44 -7.78 -4.86
C ILE A 200 -1.65 -6.50 -4.06
N GLY A 201 -1.90 -6.65 -2.76
CA GLY A 201 -1.98 -5.54 -1.82
C GLY A 201 -0.66 -5.25 -1.14
N ASP A 202 -0.66 -4.21 -0.33
CA ASP A 202 0.52 -3.75 0.41
C ASP A 202 0.16 -3.51 1.87
N MET A 203 1.01 -3.97 2.78
CA MET A 203 0.80 -3.89 4.23
C MET A 203 2.06 -3.31 4.89
N PRO A 204 2.03 -2.05 5.34
CA PRO A 204 3.11 -1.47 6.12
C PRO A 204 3.35 -2.27 7.39
N ILE A 205 4.61 -2.53 7.77
CA ILE A 205 4.87 -3.24 9.02
C ILE A 205 4.40 -2.42 10.23
N TYR A 206 4.73 -1.13 10.28
CA TYR A 206 4.36 -0.27 11.39
C TYR A 206 2.97 0.34 11.21
N VAL A 207 2.40 0.79 12.33
CA VAL A 207 1.19 1.60 12.40
C VAL A 207 1.55 3.04 12.80
N ALA A 208 0.68 3.99 12.49
CA ALA A 208 0.89 5.36 12.97
C ALA A 208 0.70 5.45 14.48
N MET A 209 1.45 6.33 15.14
CA MET A 209 1.21 6.63 16.56
C MET A 209 -0.24 7.12 16.79
N ASP A 210 -0.73 8.00 15.91
CA ASP A 210 -2.12 8.48 15.94
C ASP A 210 -3.07 7.52 15.20
N SER A 211 -3.23 6.33 15.76
CA SER A 211 -4.08 5.28 15.21
C SER A 211 -4.92 4.59 16.28
N VAL A 212 -6.04 4.02 15.85
CA VAL A 212 -6.86 3.14 16.68
C VAL A 212 -6.05 1.92 17.15
N ASP A 213 -5.14 1.44 16.32
CA ASP A 213 -4.33 0.26 16.61
C ASP A 213 -3.48 0.46 17.87
N VAL A 214 -2.89 1.64 18.03
CA VAL A 214 -2.12 2.01 19.23
C VAL A 214 -3.06 2.33 20.39
N TRP A 215 -4.06 3.17 20.15
CA TRP A 215 -4.98 3.62 21.19
C TRP A 215 -5.75 2.47 21.86
N SER A 216 -6.23 1.48 21.09
CA SER A 216 -6.98 0.35 21.62
C SER A 216 -6.10 -0.83 22.09
N ASN A 217 -4.82 -0.84 21.76
CA ASN A 217 -3.90 -1.94 22.09
C ASN A 217 -2.58 -1.44 22.71
N LEU A 218 -2.64 -0.42 23.54
CA LEU A 218 -1.48 0.26 24.10
C LEU A 218 -0.42 -0.70 24.71
N PRO A 219 -0.77 -1.77 25.45
CA PRO A 219 0.19 -2.73 26.00
C PRO A 219 0.99 -3.52 24.95
N MET A 220 0.58 -3.49 23.68
CA MET A 220 1.27 -4.15 22.56
C MET A 220 2.40 -3.30 21.97
N PHE A 221 2.64 -2.10 22.52
CA PHE A 221 3.64 -1.16 22.05
C PHE A 221 4.58 -0.74 23.19
N LEU A 222 5.82 -0.36 22.86
CA LEU A 222 6.78 0.17 23.82
C LEU A 222 6.44 1.64 24.15
N ILE A 223 5.32 1.85 24.80
CA ILE A 223 4.77 3.14 25.22
C ILE A 223 4.52 3.08 26.73
N ASP A 224 4.92 4.12 27.46
CA ASP A 224 4.58 4.26 28.87
C ASP A 224 3.08 4.54 29.03
N GLU A 225 2.35 3.61 29.64
CA GLU A 225 0.89 3.68 29.73
C GLU A 225 0.37 4.87 30.54
N LYS A 226 1.19 5.43 31.45
CA LYS A 226 0.77 6.56 32.29
C LYS A 226 1.03 7.92 31.67
N THR A 227 2.18 8.03 30.99
CA THR A 227 2.60 9.29 30.38
C THR A 227 2.28 9.37 28.90
N LEU A 228 1.85 8.25 28.28
CA LEU A 228 1.59 8.08 26.85
C LEU A 228 2.78 8.45 25.95
N LYS A 229 4.00 8.35 26.50
CA LYS A 229 5.23 8.70 25.79
C LYS A 229 5.95 7.48 25.27
N VAL A 230 6.54 7.63 24.09
CA VAL A 230 7.48 6.67 23.50
C VAL A 230 8.91 7.05 23.85
N GLU A 231 9.75 6.10 24.21
CA GLU A 231 11.20 6.33 24.39
C GLU A 231 11.95 6.19 23.09
N LYS A 232 11.49 5.27 22.23
CA LYS A 232 12.09 4.96 20.94
C LYS A 232 11.01 4.83 19.86
N VAL A 233 11.39 5.17 18.64
CA VAL A 233 10.55 5.08 17.44
C VAL A 233 11.26 4.30 16.34
N ALA A 234 10.50 3.81 15.39
CA ALA A 234 11.04 3.11 14.23
C ALA A 234 11.73 4.06 13.25
N GLY A 235 12.75 3.54 12.60
CA GLY A 235 13.49 4.21 11.55
C GLY A 235 14.40 3.27 10.79
N VAL A 236 15.26 3.83 9.96
CA VAL A 236 16.30 3.13 9.20
C VAL A 236 17.62 3.87 9.40
N PRO A 237 18.74 3.18 9.65
CA PRO A 237 20.04 3.85 9.78
C PRO A 237 20.46 4.50 8.46
N PRO A 238 21.48 5.38 8.46
CA PRO A 238 22.07 5.89 7.24
C PRO A 238 22.42 4.79 6.24
N ASP A 239 22.01 4.97 5.02
CA ASP A 239 22.23 4.04 3.91
C ASP A 239 22.55 4.80 2.61
N TYR A 240 22.52 4.09 1.48
CA TYR A 240 22.72 4.69 0.15
C TYR A 240 21.67 5.76 -0.19
N PHE A 241 20.43 5.62 0.31
CA PHE A 241 19.32 6.53 0.00
C PHE A 241 19.30 7.79 0.88
N SER A 242 19.79 7.67 2.13
CA SER A 242 19.75 8.78 3.09
C SER A 242 20.99 8.81 3.98
N LYS A 243 21.78 9.87 3.87
CA LYS A 243 22.95 10.12 4.74
C LYS A 243 22.59 10.34 6.22
N ASP A 244 21.34 10.68 6.49
CA ASP A 244 20.80 10.93 7.83
C ASP A 244 19.95 9.76 8.34
N GLY A 245 19.80 8.71 7.53
CA GLY A 245 18.82 7.67 7.72
C GLY A 245 17.40 8.17 7.52
N GLN A 246 16.41 7.34 7.82
CA GLN A 246 15.00 7.72 7.75
C GLN A 246 14.38 7.60 9.15
N LEU A 247 13.92 8.70 9.70
CA LEU A 247 13.19 8.74 10.97
C LEU A 247 11.69 8.67 10.67
N TRP A 248 11.08 7.51 10.87
CA TRP A 248 9.67 7.29 10.54
C TRP A 248 8.72 7.74 11.66
N GLY A 249 9.18 7.65 12.92
CA GLY A 249 8.39 8.10 14.07
C GLY A 249 7.28 7.16 14.51
N ASN A 250 7.15 5.99 13.89
CA ASN A 250 6.16 4.99 14.28
C ASN A 250 6.52 4.37 15.64
N PRO A 251 5.54 4.01 16.49
CA PRO A 251 5.76 3.30 17.72
C PRO A 251 6.30 1.89 17.45
N ILE A 252 7.13 1.39 18.35
CA ILE A 252 7.72 0.06 18.27
C ILE A 252 6.83 -0.93 19.01
N TYR A 253 6.66 -2.13 18.45
CA TYR A 253 5.90 -3.22 19.06
C TYR A 253 6.62 -3.81 20.29
N ASP A 254 5.89 -4.11 21.33
CA ASP A 254 6.34 -5.01 22.40
C ASP A 254 6.10 -6.46 21.97
N TRP A 255 7.11 -7.03 21.31
CA TRP A 255 7.04 -8.41 20.82
C TRP A 255 6.89 -9.44 21.95
N ASN A 256 7.33 -9.13 23.18
CA ASN A 256 7.14 -10.01 24.31
C ASN A 256 5.71 -10.00 24.82
N ALA A 257 5.04 -8.84 24.80
CA ALA A 257 3.63 -8.75 25.13
C ALA A 257 2.79 -9.47 24.07
N MET A 258 3.08 -9.25 22.77
CA MET A 258 2.38 -9.91 21.66
C MET A 258 2.58 -11.43 21.65
N GLU A 259 3.76 -11.95 22.03
CA GLU A 259 4.02 -13.39 22.13
C GLU A 259 3.15 -14.04 23.22
N LYS A 260 2.85 -13.33 24.33
CA LYS A 260 2.01 -13.86 25.41
C LYS A 260 0.55 -14.06 25.02
N ASP A 261 0.08 -13.33 24.01
CA ASP A 261 -1.27 -13.47 23.47
C ASP A 261 -1.28 -14.19 22.10
N ASP A 262 -0.23 -14.99 21.82
CA ASP A 262 -0.07 -15.74 20.57
C ASP A 262 -0.12 -14.85 19.31
N PHE A 263 0.32 -13.59 19.39
CA PHE A 263 0.33 -12.61 18.31
C PHE A 263 -1.07 -12.35 17.69
N SER A 264 -2.13 -12.39 18.49
CA SER A 264 -3.52 -12.36 18.02
C SER A 264 -3.82 -11.16 17.11
N TRP A 265 -3.28 -9.98 17.43
CA TRP A 265 -3.43 -8.78 16.61
C TRP A 265 -2.78 -8.96 15.21
N TRP A 266 -1.57 -9.51 15.14
CA TRP A 266 -0.88 -9.77 13.88
C TRP A 266 -1.60 -10.82 13.03
N ILE A 267 -2.10 -11.89 13.65
CA ILE A 267 -2.90 -12.92 12.97
C ILE A 267 -4.17 -12.29 12.40
N SER A 268 -4.85 -11.43 13.15
CA SER A 268 -6.02 -10.70 12.69
C SER A 268 -5.69 -9.77 11.52
N ARG A 269 -4.60 -9.00 11.60
CA ARG A 269 -4.15 -8.06 10.57
C ARG A 269 -3.80 -8.77 9.25
N ILE A 270 -3.02 -9.85 9.33
CA ILE A 270 -2.67 -10.64 8.15
C ILE A 270 -3.92 -11.26 7.55
N GLY A 271 -4.78 -11.88 8.35
CA GLY A 271 -6.03 -12.48 7.90
C GLY A 271 -6.98 -11.46 7.26
N HIS A 272 -7.03 -10.24 7.77
CA HIS A 272 -7.78 -9.14 7.17
C HIS A 272 -7.20 -8.75 5.80
N SER A 273 -5.88 -8.60 5.70
CA SER A 273 -5.21 -8.26 4.44
C SER A 273 -5.41 -9.36 3.39
N LEU A 274 -5.40 -10.64 3.77
CA LEU A 274 -5.67 -11.77 2.87
C LEU A 274 -7.14 -11.84 2.41
N LYS A 275 -8.09 -11.26 3.15
CA LYS A 275 -9.47 -11.06 2.67
C LYS A 275 -9.56 -9.91 1.68
N LEU A 276 -8.82 -8.84 1.95
CA LEU A 276 -8.84 -7.62 1.14
C LEU A 276 -8.14 -7.82 -0.21
N TYR A 277 -7.06 -8.61 -0.26
CA TYR A 277 -6.23 -8.87 -1.43
C TYR A 277 -6.09 -10.36 -1.71
N ASP A 278 -5.59 -10.74 -2.87
CA ASP A 278 -5.28 -12.13 -3.22
C ASP A 278 -3.85 -12.53 -2.82
N THR A 279 -2.95 -11.55 -2.75
CA THR A 279 -1.56 -11.69 -2.29
C THR A 279 -1.19 -10.42 -1.53
N VAL A 280 -0.40 -10.53 -0.48
CA VAL A 280 -0.02 -9.39 0.37
C VAL A 280 1.50 -9.20 0.34
N ARG A 281 1.95 -8.01 -0.11
CA ARG A 281 3.33 -7.57 0.09
C ARG A 281 3.44 -7.01 1.51
N ILE A 282 4.33 -7.54 2.31
CA ILE A 282 4.68 -6.96 3.61
C ILE A 282 5.85 -6.01 3.41
N ASP A 283 5.58 -4.73 3.63
CA ASP A 283 6.57 -3.66 3.55
C ASP A 283 7.55 -3.75 4.72
N HIS A 284 8.83 -3.48 4.45
CA HIS A 284 9.94 -3.53 5.42
C HIS A 284 10.01 -4.84 6.22
N PHE A 285 9.90 -5.98 5.52
CA PHE A 285 9.88 -7.32 6.12
C PHE A 285 11.07 -7.61 7.03
N ARG A 286 12.24 -6.99 6.77
CA ARG A 286 13.42 -7.15 7.61
C ARG A 286 13.18 -6.88 9.10
N ALA A 287 12.24 -5.98 9.44
CA ALA A 287 11.99 -5.63 10.83
C ALA A 287 11.40 -6.77 11.67
N PHE A 288 10.93 -7.85 11.05
CA PHE A 288 10.60 -9.07 11.77
C PHE A 288 11.84 -9.88 12.18
N ALA A 289 12.97 -9.69 11.52
CA ALA A 289 14.25 -10.27 11.94
C ALA A 289 14.94 -9.35 12.95
N SER A 290 15.20 -8.11 12.53
CA SER A 290 15.76 -7.05 13.37
C SER A 290 15.36 -5.67 12.84
N TYR A 291 15.14 -4.71 13.72
CA TYR A 291 14.72 -3.36 13.38
C TYR A 291 15.56 -2.28 14.05
N TRP A 292 15.65 -1.12 13.38
CA TRP A 292 16.40 0.03 13.90
C TRP A 292 15.52 0.89 14.78
N ALA A 293 15.86 0.95 16.06
CA ALA A 293 15.18 1.74 17.07
C ALA A 293 15.95 3.03 17.34
N VAL A 294 15.29 4.17 17.15
CA VAL A 294 15.85 5.51 17.27
C VAL A 294 15.27 6.19 18.52
N PRO A 295 16.07 6.88 19.37
CA PRO A 295 15.50 7.64 20.47
C PRO A 295 14.47 8.66 19.99
N ALA A 296 13.30 8.74 20.64
CA ALA A 296 12.17 9.54 20.18
C ALA A 296 12.47 11.04 20.01
N GLU A 297 13.39 11.58 20.82
CA GLU A 297 13.83 12.99 20.75
C GLU A 297 14.82 13.29 19.62
N SER A 298 15.23 12.28 18.84
CA SER A 298 16.21 12.43 17.77
C SER A 298 15.61 13.17 16.58
N LYS A 299 16.45 13.98 15.92
CA LYS A 299 16.08 14.67 14.67
C LYS A 299 16.44 13.91 13.40
N THR A 300 17.26 12.87 13.53
CA THR A 300 17.71 12.00 12.43
C THR A 300 17.82 10.58 12.93
N ALA A 301 17.91 9.63 12.04
CA ALA A 301 18.05 8.21 12.38
C ALA A 301 19.52 7.75 12.48
N LYS A 302 20.50 8.68 12.54
CA LYS A 302 21.94 8.35 12.65
C LYS A 302 22.31 7.58 13.91
N VAL A 303 21.63 7.87 15.00
CA VAL A 303 21.87 7.25 16.30
C VAL A 303 20.69 6.37 16.65
N GLY A 304 20.93 5.12 16.86
CA GLY A 304 19.92 4.13 17.21
C GLY A 304 20.60 2.81 17.57
N GLU A 305 19.80 1.77 17.70
CA GLU A 305 20.28 0.42 17.98
C GLU A 305 19.45 -0.62 17.23
N TRP A 306 20.07 -1.72 16.86
CA TRP A 306 19.38 -2.88 16.33
C TRP A 306 18.75 -3.68 17.44
N LEU A 307 17.44 -3.92 17.34
CA LEU A 307 16.68 -4.77 18.26
C LEU A 307 16.11 -5.97 17.50
N ASP A 308 15.98 -7.10 18.19
CA ASP A 308 15.43 -8.33 17.61
C ASP A 308 13.93 -8.24 17.38
N GLY A 309 13.50 -8.66 16.19
CA GLY A 309 12.09 -8.91 15.88
C GLY A 309 11.62 -10.30 16.37
N PRO A 310 10.34 -10.63 16.12
CA PRO A 310 9.73 -11.90 16.59
C PRO A 310 10.20 -13.12 15.81
N LYS A 311 10.78 -12.92 14.62
CA LYS A 311 11.29 -13.99 13.73
C LYS A 311 10.23 -15.08 13.49
N MET A 312 10.64 -16.35 13.43
CA MET A 312 9.75 -17.48 13.20
C MET A 312 8.70 -17.70 14.30
N LYS A 313 8.83 -17.06 15.48
CA LYS A 313 7.80 -17.18 16.51
C LYS A 313 6.43 -16.65 16.00
N LEU A 314 6.44 -15.50 15.33
CA LEU A 314 5.25 -14.95 14.69
C LEU A 314 4.82 -15.80 13.49
N PHE A 315 5.75 -16.10 12.56
CA PHE A 315 5.36 -16.77 11.31
C PHE A 315 4.89 -18.21 11.50
N ASN A 316 5.35 -18.92 12.53
CA ASN A 316 4.77 -20.20 12.90
C ASN A 316 3.27 -20.07 13.25
N LYS A 317 2.89 -19.03 13.99
CA LYS A 317 1.47 -18.75 14.29
C LYS A 317 0.68 -18.31 13.06
N VAL A 318 1.30 -17.55 12.16
CA VAL A 318 0.70 -17.21 10.87
C VAL A 318 0.43 -18.48 10.05
N PHE A 319 1.37 -19.42 9.96
CA PHE A 319 1.20 -20.66 9.22
C PHE A 319 0.20 -21.63 9.87
N GLU A 320 0.08 -21.61 11.21
CA GLU A 320 -0.98 -22.33 11.92
C GLU A 320 -2.37 -21.80 11.53
N ALA A 321 -2.53 -20.46 11.43
CA ALA A 321 -3.81 -19.81 11.11
C ALA A 321 -4.12 -19.79 9.60
N TYR A 322 -3.10 -19.58 8.77
CA TYR A 322 -3.21 -19.41 7.32
C TYR A 322 -2.13 -20.23 6.62
N PRO A 323 -2.31 -21.56 6.49
CA PRO A 323 -1.38 -22.40 5.73
C PRO A 323 -1.27 -21.89 4.28
N ASN A 324 -0.06 -21.78 3.77
CA ASN A 324 0.23 -21.27 2.40
C ASN A 324 -0.22 -19.83 2.14
N ALA A 325 -0.23 -18.95 3.16
CA ALA A 325 -0.56 -17.55 2.99
C ALA A 325 0.27 -16.94 1.84
N PRO A 326 -0.35 -16.33 0.80
CA PRO A 326 0.35 -15.77 -0.33
C PRO A 326 0.96 -14.40 0.06
N ILE A 327 2.13 -14.45 0.68
CA ILE A 327 2.86 -13.29 1.19
C ILE A 327 4.12 -13.07 0.34
N ILE A 328 4.40 -11.80 0.02
CA ILE A 328 5.64 -11.31 -0.58
C ILE A 328 6.38 -10.53 0.49
N ALA A 329 7.66 -10.83 0.70
CA ALA A 329 8.50 -10.10 1.62
C ALA A 329 9.23 -8.95 0.89
N GLU A 330 9.04 -7.71 1.37
CA GLU A 330 9.90 -6.62 0.92
C GLU A 330 11.22 -6.71 1.70
N ASP A 331 12.23 -7.20 1.00
CA ASP A 331 13.57 -7.47 1.49
C ASP A 331 14.60 -6.48 0.89
N LEU A 332 14.23 -5.22 0.70
CA LEU A 332 15.12 -4.19 0.16
C LEU A 332 15.97 -3.54 1.26
N GLY A 333 17.17 -3.07 0.91
CA GLY A 333 18.09 -2.38 1.82
C GLY A 333 19.28 -3.22 2.28
N VAL A 334 19.88 -2.86 3.41
CA VAL A 334 21.06 -3.55 3.94
C VAL A 334 20.65 -4.85 4.64
N PHE A 335 21.22 -5.97 4.22
CA PHE A 335 20.92 -7.30 4.77
C PHE A 335 21.94 -7.71 5.83
N GLY A 336 21.42 -8.26 6.96
CA GLY A 336 22.16 -9.13 7.83
C GLY A 336 21.79 -10.60 7.56
N ASP A 337 22.62 -11.52 8.02
CA ASP A 337 22.39 -12.97 7.92
C ASP A 337 21.04 -13.40 8.54
N ASP A 338 20.57 -12.65 9.54
CA ASP A 338 19.29 -12.85 10.23
C ASP A 338 18.08 -12.63 9.31
N VAL A 339 18.14 -11.64 8.41
CA VAL A 339 17.07 -11.34 7.42
C VAL A 339 17.06 -12.43 6.35
N VAL A 340 18.23 -12.80 5.82
CA VAL A 340 18.36 -13.87 4.82
C VAL A 340 17.79 -15.17 5.39
N LYS A 341 18.19 -15.51 6.63
CA LYS A 341 17.69 -16.72 7.31
C LYS A 341 16.16 -16.68 7.49
N LEU A 342 15.60 -15.56 7.91
CA LEU A 342 14.15 -15.44 8.10
C LEU A 342 13.40 -15.61 6.76
N LEU A 343 13.94 -15.05 5.68
CA LEU A 343 13.37 -15.21 4.34
C LEU A 343 13.40 -16.68 3.88
N GLU A 344 14.52 -17.37 4.11
CA GLU A 344 14.65 -18.80 3.83
C GLU A 344 13.70 -19.65 4.68
N ASP A 345 13.63 -19.40 5.99
CA ASP A 345 12.79 -20.13 6.93
C ASP A 345 11.28 -19.96 6.63
N THR A 346 10.86 -18.77 6.17
CA THR A 346 9.46 -18.52 5.78
C THR A 346 9.13 -19.02 4.38
N GLY A 347 10.12 -19.10 3.49
CA GLY A 347 9.93 -19.45 2.08
C GLY A 347 9.22 -18.36 1.27
N PHE A 348 9.04 -17.16 1.81
CA PHE A 348 8.40 -16.07 1.07
C PHE A 348 9.27 -15.58 -0.09
N PRO A 349 8.70 -15.25 -1.25
CA PRO A 349 9.44 -14.59 -2.32
C PRO A 349 9.89 -13.20 -1.88
N GLY A 350 11.18 -12.92 -2.05
CA GLY A 350 11.76 -11.60 -1.88
C GLY A 350 11.62 -10.74 -3.15
N MET A 351 12.00 -9.47 -3.05
CA MET A 351 11.90 -8.50 -4.13
C MET A 351 13.25 -8.20 -4.78
N LYS A 352 13.24 -7.99 -6.08
CA LYS A 352 14.36 -7.49 -6.88
C LYS A 352 13.90 -6.26 -7.65
N VAL A 353 14.69 -5.20 -7.63
CA VAL A 353 14.40 -3.94 -8.34
C VAL A 353 15.55 -3.67 -9.31
N VAL A 354 15.26 -3.72 -10.60
CA VAL A 354 16.31 -3.68 -11.63
C VAL A 354 17.18 -2.42 -11.57
N GLN A 355 16.59 -1.27 -11.18
CA GLN A 355 17.33 -0.02 -11.03
C GLN A 355 18.49 -0.12 -10.02
N PHE A 356 18.34 -0.95 -8.97
CA PHE A 356 19.41 -1.21 -7.99
C PHE A 356 20.47 -2.21 -8.50
N GLY A 357 20.19 -2.87 -9.62
CA GLY A 357 21.11 -3.80 -10.25
C GLY A 357 22.11 -3.14 -11.21
N PHE A 358 21.89 -1.90 -11.58
CA PHE A 358 22.69 -1.22 -12.61
C PHE A 358 23.91 -0.45 -12.05
N ASP A 359 24.58 -1.03 -11.06
CA ASP A 359 25.86 -0.55 -10.56
C ASP A 359 27.01 -1.33 -11.26
N PRO A 360 27.85 -0.67 -12.10
CA PRO A 360 28.93 -1.36 -12.80
C PRO A 360 30.05 -1.87 -11.89
N ASN A 361 30.07 -1.43 -10.62
CA ASN A 361 31.13 -1.73 -9.66
C ASN A 361 30.73 -2.80 -8.63
N SER A 362 29.49 -3.33 -8.69
CA SER A 362 29.00 -4.33 -7.75
C SER A 362 28.33 -5.52 -8.45
N ASP A 363 28.48 -6.71 -7.84
CA ASP A 363 27.70 -7.90 -8.21
C ASP A 363 26.36 -7.87 -7.44
N SER A 364 25.45 -7.03 -7.92
CA SER A 364 24.18 -6.80 -7.26
C SER A 364 23.23 -7.99 -7.38
N SER A 365 22.62 -8.40 -6.28
CA SER A 365 21.52 -9.40 -6.28
C SER A 365 20.27 -8.93 -7.01
N HIS A 366 20.17 -7.63 -7.36
CA HIS A 366 19.06 -7.04 -8.08
C HIS A 366 19.20 -7.09 -9.60
N ILE A 367 20.40 -7.44 -10.12
CA ILE A 367 20.56 -7.58 -11.56
C ILE A 367 19.82 -8.82 -12.07
N PRO A 368 19.05 -8.76 -13.16
CA PRO A 368 18.13 -9.83 -13.54
C PRO A 368 18.72 -11.23 -13.70
N HIS A 369 20.00 -11.36 -14.09
CA HIS A 369 20.61 -12.69 -14.23
C HIS A 369 20.96 -13.35 -12.88
N ASN A 370 21.02 -12.59 -11.77
CA ASN A 370 21.20 -13.11 -10.41
C ASN A 370 19.85 -13.40 -9.72
N SER A 371 18.72 -13.14 -10.38
CA SER A 371 17.40 -13.40 -9.79
C SER A 371 17.16 -14.87 -9.57
N VAL A 372 16.75 -15.25 -8.37
CA VAL A 372 16.28 -16.59 -8.07
C VAL A 372 14.82 -16.76 -8.49
N GLN A 373 14.38 -18.00 -8.73
CA GLN A 373 13.00 -18.26 -9.17
C GLN A 373 11.95 -17.78 -8.16
N ASN A 374 12.17 -18.07 -6.86
CA ASN A 374 11.28 -17.62 -5.78
C ASN A 374 11.53 -16.14 -5.45
N SER A 375 11.25 -15.27 -6.39
CA SER A 375 11.35 -13.81 -6.23
C SER A 375 10.37 -13.07 -7.13
N ILE A 376 10.17 -11.78 -6.82
CA ILE A 376 9.40 -10.84 -7.61
C ILE A 376 10.38 -9.80 -8.19
N ASN A 377 10.44 -9.66 -9.50
CA ASN A 377 11.33 -8.69 -10.14
C ASN A 377 10.53 -7.43 -10.58
N TYR A 378 10.94 -6.29 -10.09
CA TYR A 378 10.32 -4.99 -10.37
C TYR A 378 11.17 -4.20 -11.36
N VAL A 379 10.49 -3.56 -12.29
CA VAL A 379 11.08 -2.49 -13.10
C VAL A 379 11.41 -1.29 -12.21
N GLY A 380 10.50 -0.94 -11.33
CA GLY A 380 10.61 0.04 -10.25
C GLY A 380 9.41 -0.09 -9.34
N THR A 381 9.56 0.31 -8.07
CA THR A 381 8.47 0.41 -7.09
C THR A 381 7.88 1.82 -7.09
N HIS A 382 6.90 2.09 -6.23
CA HIS A 382 6.37 3.44 -6.03
C HIS A 382 7.39 4.43 -5.43
N ASP A 383 8.46 3.93 -4.81
CA ASP A 383 9.54 4.73 -4.22
C ASP A 383 10.67 5.06 -5.19
N ASN A 384 10.77 4.30 -6.27
CA ASN A 384 11.76 4.55 -7.31
C ASN A 384 11.32 5.68 -8.24
N ASN A 385 12.28 6.28 -8.95
CA ASN A 385 11.96 7.08 -10.12
C ASN A 385 11.41 6.19 -11.23
N THR A 386 10.68 6.75 -12.19
CA THR A 386 10.36 6.04 -13.43
C THR A 386 11.64 5.60 -14.14
N ILE A 387 11.57 4.59 -15.02
CA ILE A 387 12.75 4.15 -15.81
C ILE A 387 13.38 5.33 -16.53
N LEU A 388 12.57 6.11 -17.22
CA LEU A 388 13.05 7.25 -18.00
C LEU A 388 13.67 8.33 -17.12
N GLY A 389 13.00 8.65 -16.00
CA GLY A 389 13.50 9.59 -15.00
C GLY A 389 14.83 9.13 -14.40
N TRP A 390 14.93 7.83 -14.08
CA TRP A 390 16.17 7.23 -13.60
C TRP A 390 17.29 7.31 -14.65
N LEU A 391 17.01 7.02 -15.93
CA LEU A 391 17.98 7.15 -17.00
C LEU A 391 18.50 8.58 -17.15
N TRP A 392 17.67 9.59 -16.90
CA TRP A 392 18.10 10.99 -16.95
C TRP A 392 18.97 11.39 -15.76
N GLU A 393 18.75 10.81 -14.58
CA GLU A 393 19.42 11.14 -13.31
C GLU A 393 20.67 10.30 -13.05
N ALA A 394 20.74 9.07 -13.61
CA ALA A 394 21.86 8.14 -13.44
C ALA A 394 23.18 8.74 -13.96
N SER A 395 24.28 8.39 -13.31
CA SER A 395 25.60 8.72 -13.81
C SER A 395 25.82 8.15 -15.21
N ASP A 396 26.77 8.73 -15.96
CA ASP A 396 27.08 8.23 -17.31
C ASP A 396 27.52 6.77 -17.30
N GLU A 397 28.22 6.34 -16.24
CA GLU A 397 28.70 4.97 -16.07
C GLU A 397 27.54 4.00 -15.81
N GLU A 398 26.66 4.31 -14.87
CA GLU A 398 25.48 3.49 -14.55
C GLU A 398 24.54 3.40 -15.75
N ARG A 399 24.25 4.54 -16.39
CA ARG A 399 23.38 4.59 -17.57
C ARG A 399 23.95 3.76 -18.72
N LYS A 400 25.24 3.93 -19.01
CA LYS A 400 25.92 3.15 -20.06
C LYS A 400 25.85 1.67 -19.76
N PHE A 401 26.17 1.27 -18.53
CA PHE A 401 26.09 -0.13 -18.10
C PHE A 401 24.68 -0.69 -18.28
N ALA A 402 23.66 0.02 -17.81
CA ALA A 402 22.26 -0.40 -17.93
C ALA A 402 21.83 -0.59 -19.40
N LEU A 403 22.14 0.36 -20.26
CA LEU A 403 21.79 0.31 -21.67
C LEU A 403 22.50 -0.85 -22.40
N GLU A 404 23.80 -1.03 -22.17
CA GLU A 404 24.58 -2.14 -22.75
C GLU A 404 24.05 -3.49 -22.21
N TYR A 405 23.82 -3.61 -20.92
CA TYR A 405 23.28 -4.83 -20.29
C TYR A 405 21.91 -5.23 -20.87
N CYS A 406 21.04 -4.24 -21.09
CA CYS A 406 19.72 -4.46 -21.68
C CYS A 406 19.74 -4.62 -23.22
N GLY A 407 20.90 -4.52 -23.84
CA GLY A 407 21.06 -4.67 -25.29
C GLY A 407 20.49 -3.49 -26.08
N PHE A 408 20.48 -2.30 -25.52
CA PHE A 408 20.15 -1.07 -26.22
C PHE A 408 21.38 -0.51 -26.92
N THR A 409 21.26 -0.22 -28.23
CA THR A 409 22.36 0.24 -29.08
C THR A 409 22.10 1.58 -29.78
N GLY A 410 20.93 2.21 -29.50
CA GLY A 410 20.56 3.51 -30.05
C GLY A 410 21.22 4.69 -29.33
N ASP A 411 21.07 5.87 -29.89
CA ASP A 411 21.46 7.15 -29.31
C ASP A 411 20.28 7.90 -28.68
N ASN A 412 19.07 7.44 -28.96
CA ASN A 412 17.81 8.03 -28.49
C ASN A 412 17.31 7.44 -27.16
N TRP A 413 18.22 7.11 -26.25
CA TRP A 413 17.90 6.51 -24.93
C TRP A 413 17.03 7.39 -24.04
N GLY A 414 17.07 8.71 -24.23
CA GLY A 414 16.30 9.68 -23.43
C GLY A 414 14.91 9.99 -23.96
N GLU A 415 14.45 9.34 -25.03
CA GLU A 415 13.12 9.51 -25.59
C GLU A 415 12.07 8.80 -24.74
N GLY A 416 11.00 9.51 -24.39
CA GLY A 416 9.86 9.02 -23.62
C GLY A 416 8.66 8.61 -24.47
N GLY A 417 7.55 8.32 -23.79
CA GLY A 417 6.28 7.93 -24.38
C GLY A 417 6.13 6.43 -24.57
N TYR A 418 4.94 6.02 -25.04
CA TYR A 418 4.52 4.60 -25.12
C TYR A 418 5.43 3.70 -25.96
N TYR A 419 6.30 4.28 -26.77
CA TYR A 419 7.24 3.57 -27.67
C TYR A 419 8.69 3.80 -27.29
N SER A 420 8.97 4.34 -26.08
CA SER A 420 10.35 4.61 -25.63
C SER A 420 11.26 3.39 -25.84
N PRO A 421 12.31 3.51 -26.66
CA PRO A 421 13.09 2.35 -27.07
C PRO A 421 13.96 1.82 -25.93
N SER A 422 14.52 2.69 -25.08
CA SER A 422 15.34 2.31 -23.92
C SER A 422 14.49 1.69 -22.81
N CYS A 423 13.33 2.31 -22.48
CA CYS A 423 12.40 1.77 -21.48
C CYS A 423 11.95 0.35 -21.86
N ARG A 424 11.60 0.11 -23.14
CA ARG A 424 11.21 -1.22 -23.62
C ARG A 424 12.32 -2.26 -23.45
N LYS A 425 13.59 -1.90 -23.65
CA LYS A 425 14.71 -2.83 -23.44
C LYS A 425 14.90 -3.19 -21.98
N ILE A 426 14.75 -2.24 -21.07
CA ILE A 426 14.80 -2.51 -19.63
C ILE A 426 13.61 -3.39 -19.21
N ILE A 427 12.39 -3.09 -19.67
CA ILE A 427 11.20 -3.90 -19.43
C ILE A 427 11.41 -5.34 -19.93
N GLU A 428 11.85 -5.53 -21.17
CA GLU A 428 12.13 -6.86 -21.74
C GLU A 428 13.17 -7.63 -20.89
N THR A 429 14.14 -6.92 -20.34
CA THR A 429 15.19 -7.54 -19.49
C THR A 429 14.62 -8.05 -18.19
N VAL A 430 13.73 -7.30 -17.54
CA VAL A 430 12.98 -7.76 -16.36
C VAL A 430 12.08 -8.95 -16.71
N TRP A 431 11.40 -8.92 -17.86
CA TRP A 431 10.54 -10.01 -18.34
C TRP A 431 11.28 -11.31 -18.63
N LYS A 432 12.56 -11.22 -18.99
CA LYS A 432 13.45 -12.37 -19.22
C LYS A 432 14.00 -13.01 -17.95
N SER A 433 13.88 -12.34 -16.80
CA SER A 433 14.41 -12.86 -15.53
C SER A 433 13.79 -14.20 -15.14
N SER A 434 14.47 -14.95 -14.29
CA SER A 434 13.99 -16.23 -13.75
C SER A 434 12.93 -16.08 -12.68
N SER A 435 12.70 -14.87 -12.15
CA SER A 435 11.71 -14.58 -11.12
C SER A 435 10.30 -15.06 -11.49
N ASN A 436 9.56 -15.63 -10.54
CA ASN A 436 8.19 -16.11 -10.77
C ASN A 436 7.24 -15.01 -11.22
N VAL A 437 7.42 -13.78 -10.75
CA VAL A 437 6.58 -12.63 -11.09
C VAL A 437 7.45 -11.47 -11.55
N ALA A 438 6.96 -10.70 -12.53
CA ALA A 438 7.53 -9.44 -12.99
C ALA A 438 6.49 -8.33 -12.87
N ILE A 439 6.85 -7.22 -12.23
CA ILE A 439 5.95 -6.08 -11.95
C ILE A 439 6.47 -4.83 -12.65
N ILE A 440 5.54 -4.06 -13.22
CA ILE A 440 5.79 -2.78 -13.87
C ILE A 440 4.79 -1.73 -13.38
N ALA A 441 5.24 -0.51 -13.14
CA ALA A 441 4.37 0.63 -12.89
C ALA A 441 3.72 1.13 -14.19
N LEU A 442 2.50 1.67 -14.12
CA LEU A 442 1.83 2.24 -15.29
C LEU A 442 2.67 3.36 -15.92
N GLN A 443 3.34 4.17 -15.10
CA GLN A 443 4.22 5.23 -15.55
C GLN A 443 5.31 4.72 -16.51
N ASP A 444 5.89 3.58 -16.19
CA ASP A 444 6.93 2.94 -17.00
C ASP A 444 6.36 2.29 -18.26
N MET A 445 5.12 1.77 -18.20
CA MET A 445 4.41 1.30 -19.40
C MET A 445 4.18 2.43 -20.41
N CYS A 446 4.02 3.65 -19.90
CA CYS A 446 3.80 4.86 -20.70
C CYS A 446 5.10 5.57 -21.07
N GLY A 447 6.25 5.17 -20.53
CA GLY A 447 7.52 5.85 -20.73
C GLY A 447 7.53 7.29 -20.24
N PHE A 448 6.91 7.53 -19.07
CA PHE A 448 6.85 8.85 -18.43
C PHE A 448 8.15 9.17 -17.69
N GLY A 449 8.45 10.46 -17.56
CA GLY A 449 9.62 10.98 -16.84
C GLY A 449 9.39 11.14 -15.33
N SER A 450 10.33 11.83 -14.67
CA SER A 450 10.36 12.02 -13.20
C SER A 450 9.15 12.78 -12.65
N ASP A 451 8.45 13.56 -13.48
CA ASP A 451 7.21 14.27 -13.13
C ASP A 451 6.03 13.33 -12.81
N ALA A 452 6.10 12.09 -13.28
CA ALA A 452 5.12 11.05 -12.98
C ALA A 452 5.51 10.16 -11.77
N ARG A 453 6.62 10.43 -11.09
CA ARG A 453 7.05 9.68 -9.91
C ARG A 453 6.00 9.75 -8.80
N MET A 454 5.75 8.60 -8.14
CA MET A 454 4.72 8.49 -7.11
C MET A 454 5.19 9.01 -5.76
N ASN A 455 6.37 8.58 -5.32
CA ASN A 455 6.94 8.92 -4.02
C ASN A 455 8.45 9.17 -4.11
N ILE A 456 8.91 10.16 -3.35
CA ILE A 456 10.33 10.40 -3.09
C ILE A 456 10.55 10.21 -1.59
N PRO A 457 11.16 9.09 -1.16
CA PRO A 457 11.40 8.82 0.25
C PRO A 457 12.15 9.96 0.94
N GLY A 458 11.74 10.31 2.15
CA GLY A 458 12.33 11.39 2.93
C GLY A 458 11.91 12.81 2.52
N VAL A 459 11.08 12.98 1.50
CA VAL A 459 10.50 14.27 1.10
C VAL A 459 9.02 14.30 1.54
N PRO A 460 8.62 15.22 2.43
CA PRO A 460 7.25 15.21 2.98
C PRO A 460 6.20 15.80 2.03
N GLU A 461 6.60 16.52 0.99
CA GLU A 461 5.70 17.26 0.11
C GLU A 461 5.65 16.70 -1.31
N LYS A 462 4.52 16.91 -1.99
CA LYS A 462 4.28 16.58 -3.41
C LYS A 462 4.23 15.08 -3.76
N ASN A 463 4.36 14.17 -2.80
CA ASN A 463 4.24 12.75 -3.00
C ASN A 463 2.78 12.28 -3.12
N TRP A 464 2.57 11.07 -3.64
CA TRP A 464 1.29 10.35 -3.72
C TRP A 464 0.25 10.99 -4.66
N ARG A 465 0.64 11.98 -5.47
CA ARG A 465 -0.28 12.81 -6.24
C ARG A 465 -0.44 12.42 -7.70
N PHE A 466 0.40 11.53 -8.23
CA PHE A 466 0.31 11.12 -9.62
C PHE A 466 -1.08 10.57 -9.96
N ARG A 467 -1.67 11.07 -11.04
CA ARG A 467 -2.90 10.53 -11.63
C ARG A 467 -2.74 10.36 -13.14
N THR A 468 -3.47 9.38 -13.65
CA THR A 468 -3.55 9.11 -15.09
C THR A 468 -4.93 9.47 -15.62
N THR A 469 -5.06 9.51 -16.95
CA THR A 469 -6.34 9.73 -17.65
C THR A 469 -6.78 8.45 -18.37
N LYS A 470 -8.05 8.38 -18.73
CA LYS A 470 -8.56 7.27 -19.55
C LYS A 470 -7.80 7.18 -20.87
N GLU A 471 -7.54 8.33 -21.52
CA GLU A 471 -6.76 8.40 -22.75
C GLU A 471 -5.35 7.82 -22.58
N THR A 472 -4.69 8.10 -21.45
CA THR A 472 -3.39 7.52 -21.15
C THR A 472 -3.44 5.99 -21.11
N ILE A 473 -4.45 5.42 -20.44
CA ILE A 473 -4.65 3.97 -20.35
C ILE A 473 -4.96 3.39 -21.75
N ASP A 474 -5.80 4.05 -22.53
CA ASP A 474 -6.19 3.60 -23.87
C ASP A 474 -4.99 3.57 -24.83
N ASN A 475 -4.07 4.52 -24.70
CA ASN A 475 -2.88 4.66 -25.55
C ASN A 475 -1.74 3.68 -25.21
N ILE A 476 -1.83 2.91 -24.11
CA ILE A 476 -0.83 1.87 -23.81
C ILE A 476 -0.78 0.87 -24.98
N ASP A 477 0.44 0.57 -25.44
CA ASP A 477 0.66 -0.39 -26.54
C ASP A 477 0.31 -1.82 -26.10
N SER A 478 -0.97 -2.16 -26.21
CA SER A 478 -1.48 -3.48 -25.83
C SER A 478 -0.87 -4.61 -26.63
N SER A 479 -0.51 -4.37 -27.88
CA SER A 479 0.09 -5.39 -28.74
C SER A 479 1.49 -5.78 -28.28
N TYR A 480 2.29 -4.79 -27.89
CA TYR A 480 3.61 -5.00 -27.33
C TYR A 480 3.56 -5.80 -26.01
N PHE A 481 2.73 -5.34 -25.04
CA PHE A 481 2.65 -6.03 -23.75
C PHE A 481 2.07 -7.45 -23.87
N LYS A 482 1.08 -7.65 -24.72
CA LYS A 482 0.55 -8.99 -25.02
C LYS A 482 1.63 -9.89 -25.63
N HIS A 483 2.44 -9.35 -26.52
CA HIS A 483 3.53 -10.08 -27.15
C HIS A 483 4.59 -10.51 -26.12
N ILE A 484 5.11 -9.59 -25.30
CA ILE A 484 6.17 -9.94 -24.32
C ILE A 484 5.64 -10.85 -23.20
N ASN A 485 4.38 -10.66 -22.75
CA ASN A 485 3.74 -11.56 -21.78
C ASN A 485 3.63 -12.99 -22.32
N SER A 486 3.24 -13.14 -23.58
CA SER A 486 3.19 -14.46 -24.25
C SER A 486 4.58 -15.05 -24.48
N LEU A 487 5.53 -14.25 -25.01
CA LEU A 487 6.88 -14.68 -25.35
C LEU A 487 7.64 -15.20 -24.13
N PHE A 488 7.54 -14.47 -23.01
CA PHE A 488 8.25 -14.79 -21.77
C PHE A 488 7.41 -15.61 -20.78
N ARG A 489 6.26 -16.17 -21.22
CA ARG A 489 5.40 -17.05 -20.43
C ARG A 489 4.86 -16.41 -19.14
N ARG A 490 4.58 -15.09 -19.14
CA ARG A 490 4.04 -14.32 -17.99
C ARG A 490 2.51 -14.29 -17.91
N MET A 491 1.80 -15.04 -18.75
CA MET A 491 0.33 -15.06 -18.82
C MET A 491 -0.32 -16.04 -17.83
N TYR A 492 0.45 -16.68 -16.96
CA TYR A 492 -0.06 -17.64 -15.98
C TYR A 492 0.22 -17.13 -14.57
N PRO A 493 -0.78 -17.16 -13.66
CA PRO A 493 -0.57 -16.75 -12.27
C PRO A 493 0.49 -17.65 -11.60
N ALA A 494 1.44 -17.04 -10.91
CA ALA A 494 2.53 -17.74 -10.24
C ALA A 494 2.08 -18.43 -8.94
N PHE A 495 0.99 -17.95 -8.33
CA PHE A 495 0.44 -18.44 -7.05
C PHE A 495 -0.86 -19.26 -7.25
N ASP A 496 -0.98 -19.99 -8.37
CA ASP A 496 -2.14 -20.86 -8.60
C ASP A 496 -1.88 -22.24 -7.96
N ASP A 497 -2.59 -22.57 -6.87
CA ASP A 497 -2.52 -23.82 -6.11
C ASP A 497 -2.87 -25.09 -6.93
N LYS A 498 -3.31 -24.94 -8.18
CA LYS A 498 -3.74 -26.06 -9.03
C LYS A 498 -2.60 -26.75 -9.81
N LYS A 499 -1.34 -26.34 -9.59
CA LYS A 499 -0.20 -26.88 -10.36
C LYS A 499 0.93 -27.48 -9.51
N ASN A 500 0.71 -27.69 -8.20
CA ASN A 500 1.65 -28.44 -7.34
C ASN A 500 1.04 -29.77 -6.88
#